data_cd603c475e08c31e3d7d4932838a1389
#
_entry.id   cd603c475e08c31e3d7d4932838a1389
#
_cell.length_a   1.000
_cell.length_b   1.000
_cell.length_c   1.000
_cell.angle_alpha   90.00
_cell.angle_beta   90.00
_cell.angle_gamma   90.00
#
_symmetry.space_group_name_H-M   'P 1'
#
loop_
_entity.id
_entity.type
_entity.pdbx_description
1 polymer ?
#
loop_
_entity_poly.entity_id
_entity_poly.type
_entity_poly.pdbx_seq_one_letter_code
_entity_poly.pdbx_strand_id
1 'polypeptide(L)'
;LKNVIIPRKMKNKESKKMEIENDKKMQEKIKYFLSAKTIGNKIIYYNECDSTQKEIRKSAEKKIENGTIVVTDYQTNGIGTHDRIWISERGANITFSLVLYPKCKVKELDTITYDIARCIVETIKEISGHTLEIKKPNDIMCNGKKLGGILTQIVTTGEKIKYLLIGI
;
A
#
# COMPACT_ATOMS: atom_id res chain seq x y z
N LEU A 1 -33.74 6.15 9.17
CA LEU A 1 -33.33 4.96 8.41
C LEU A 1 -32.37 4.18 9.27
N LYS A 2 -32.78 3.02 9.80
CA LYS A 2 -32.01 2.15 10.69
C LYS A 2 -30.85 1.54 9.87
N ASN A 3 -29.61 1.76 10.32
CA ASN A 3 -28.43 1.06 9.82
C ASN A 3 -28.59 -0.44 10.08
N VAL A 4 -28.90 -1.20 9.04
CA VAL A 4 -28.86 -2.66 9.11
C VAL A 4 -27.37 -3.06 9.05
N ILE A 5 -26.79 -3.37 10.19
CA ILE A 5 -25.50 -4.03 10.29
C ILE A 5 -25.74 -5.47 9.80
N ILE A 6 -25.33 -5.77 8.56
CA ILE A 6 -25.31 -7.14 8.05
C ILE A 6 -24.17 -7.87 8.79
N PRO A 7 -24.47 -8.92 9.57
CA PRO A 7 -23.43 -9.65 10.28
C PRO A 7 -22.45 -10.27 9.27
N ARG A 8 -21.16 -10.07 9.51
CA ARG A 8 -20.05 -10.69 8.75
C ARG A 8 -20.31 -12.21 8.72
N LYS A 9 -20.74 -12.76 7.58
CA LYS A 9 -20.95 -14.21 7.42
C LYS A 9 -19.67 -14.92 7.87
N MET A 10 -19.77 -15.79 8.87
CA MET A 10 -18.65 -16.67 9.25
C MET A 10 -18.32 -17.53 8.03
N LYS A 11 -17.18 -17.24 7.39
CA LYS A 11 -16.67 -18.02 6.27
C LYS A 11 -16.35 -19.43 6.79
N ASN A 12 -16.91 -20.47 6.14
CA ASN A 12 -16.59 -21.86 6.47
C ASN A 12 -15.14 -22.18 6.05
N LYS A 13 -14.63 -23.36 6.44
CA LYS A 13 -13.24 -23.78 6.12
C LYS A 13 -12.98 -23.85 4.62
N GLU A 14 -13.95 -24.26 3.82
CA GLU A 14 -13.82 -24.39 2.37
C GLU A 14 -13.76 -23.03 1.67
N SER A 15 -14.62 -22.09 2.07
CA SER A 15 -14.58 -20.72 1.52
C SER A 15 -13.27 -19.99 1.84
N LYS A 16 -12.70 -20.21 3.03
CA LYS A 16 -11.37 -19.69 3.40
C LYS A 16 -10.25 -20.31 2.56
N LYS A 17 -10.32 -21.62 2.31
CA LYS A 17 -9.32 -22.32 1.48
C LYS A 17 -9.34 -21.81 0.04
N MET A 18 -10.53 -21.64 -0.54
CA MET A 18 -10.70 -21.12 -1.90
C MET A 18 -10.22 -19.67 -2.02
N GLU A 19 -10.48 -18.82 -1.01
CA GLU A 19 -9.97 -17.44 -0.96
C GLU A 19 -8.43 -17.41 -0.94
N ILE A 20 -7.79 -18.21 -0.10
CA ILE A 20 -6.33 -18.31 -0.05
C ILE A 20 -5.74 -18.78 -1.38
N GLU A 21 -6.39 -19.72 -2.06
CA GLU A 21 -5.94 -20.22 -3.36
C GLU A 21 -6.06 -19.14 -4.45
N ASN A 22 -7.16 -18.37 -4.46
CA ASN A 22 -7.35 -17.25 -5.37
C ASN A 22 -6.34 -16.13 -5.13
N ASP A 23 -6.07 -15.80 -3.87
CA ASP A 23 -5.05 -14.81 -3.49
C ASP A 23 -3.66 -15.22 -3.98
N LYS A 24 -3.30 -16.51 -3.86
CA LYS A 24 -2.03 -17.04 -4.40
C LYS A 24 -1.93 -16.92 -5.91
N LYS A 25 -2.99 -17.28 -6.65
CA LYS A 25 -3.02 -17.16 -8.11
C LYS A 25 -2.85 -15.71 -8.57
N MET A 26 -3.51 -14.75 -7.89
CA MET A 26 -3.37 -13.35 -8.19
C MET A 26 -1.95 -12.83 -7.86
N GLN A 27 -1.38 -13.24 -6.74
CA GLN A 27 -0.01 -12.92 -6.34
C GLN A 27 1.01 -13.39 -7.39
N GLU A 28 0.87 -14.63 -7.90
CA GLU A 28 1.72 -15.15 -8.97
C GLU A 28 1.56 -14.37 -10.26
N LYS A 29 0.32 -14.02 -10.63
CA LYS A 29 0.03 -13.19 -11.79
C LYS A 29 0.68 -11.80 -11.70
N ILE A 30 0.57 -11.12 -10.56
CA ILE A 30 1.23 -9.83 -10.35
C ILE A 30 2.75 -9.98 -10.46
N LYS A 31 3.31 -11.01 -9.83
CA LYS A 31 4.75 -11.28 -9.86
C LYS A 31 5.27 -11.55 -11.27
N TYR A 32 4.49 -12.23 -12.12
CA TYR A 32 4.86 -12.52 -13.51
C TYR A 32 5.07 -11.24 -14.33
N PHE A 33 4.27 -10.20 -14.10
CA PHE A 33 4.39 -8.93 -14.81
C PHE A 33 5.39 -7.94 -14.19
N LEU A 34 5.86 -8.21 -12.97
CA LEU A 34 6.83 -7.36 -12.30
C LEU A 34 8.26 -7.72 -12.72
N SER A 35 8.93 -6.77 -13.37
CA SER A 35 10.36 -6.87 -13.71
C SER A 35 11.29 -6.28 -12.63
N ALA A 36 10.74 -5.70 -11.58
CA ALA A 36 11.49 -5.03 -10.52
C ALA A 36 12.32 -6.03 -9.70
N LYS A 37 13.61 -5.70 -9.48
CA LYS A 37 14.56 -6.57 -8.76
C LYS A 37 14.62 -6.30 -7.26
N THR A 38 14.29 -5.10 -6.82
CA THR A 38 14.47 -4.65 -5.43
C THR A 38 13.14 -4.47 -4.71
N ILE A 39 12.22 -3.73 -5.31
CA ILE A 39 10.87 -3.50 -4.78
C ILE A 39 9.94 -4.47 -5.50
N GLY A 40 9.10 -5.20 -4.75
CA GLY A 40 8.21 -6.20 -5.31
C GLY A 40 8.86 -7.58 -5.54
N ASN A 41 10.07 -7.82 -5.00
CA ASN A 41 10.69 -9.15 -4.97
C ASN A 41 9.80 -10.17 -4.24
N LYS A 42 9.05 -9.71 -3.25
CA LYS A 42 8.01 -10.46 -2.56
C LYS A 42 6.70 -9.68 -2.55
N ILE A 43 5.63 -10.35 -2.95
CA ILE A 43 4.28 -9.80 -3.01
C ILE A 43 3.40 -10.63 -2.11
N ILE A 44 2.57 -9.96 -1.32
CA ILE A 44 1.49 -10.55 -0.53
C ILE A 44 0.21 -9.89 -1.01
N TYR A 45 -0.67 -10.66 -1.62
CA TYR A 45 -1.95 -10.19 -2.11
C TYR A 45 -3.08 -10.65 -1.20
N TYR A 46 -4.03 -9.75 -0.99
CA TYR A 46 -5.31 -10.01 -0.33
C TYR A 46 -6.45 -9.50 -1.21
N ASN A 47 -7.45 -10.33 -1.48
CA ASN A 47 -8.69 -9.86 -2.10
C ASN A 47 -9.38 -8.79 -1.23
N GLU A 48 -9.26 -8.91 0.10
CA GLU A 48 -9.76 -7.95 1.07
C GLU A 48 -8.91 -7.98 2.34
N CYS A 49 -8.52 -6.82 2.85
CA CYS A 49 -7.87 -6.71 4.15
C CYS A 49 -8.37 -5.47 4.90
N ASP A 50 -8.03 -5.36 6.18
CA ASP A 50 -8.35 -4.19 6.98
C ASP A 50 -7.62 -2.94 6.42
N SER A 51 -6.30 -3.04 6.30
CA SER A 51 -5.44 -2.01 5.71
C SER A 51 -4.11 -2.62 5.27
N THR A 52 -3.67 -2.31 4.04
CA THR A 52 -2.34 -2.73 3.55
C THR A 52 -1.22 -2.23 4.47
N GLN A 53 -1.37 -1.02 5.02
CA GLN A 53 -0.42 -0.43 5.95
C GLN A 53 -0.32 -1.20 7.27
N LYS A 54 -1.44 -1.71 7.80
CA LYS A 54 -1.43 -2.58 8.97
C LYS A 54 -0.81 -3.94 8.67
N GLU A 55 -1.13 -4.53 7.53
CA GLU A 55 -0.61 -5.86 7.16
C GLU A 55 0.90 -5.82 6.89
N ILE A 56 1.41 -4.79 6.18
CA ILE A 56 2.85 -4.65 5.96
C ILE A 56 3.60 -4.38 7.28
N ARG A 57 3.00 -3.63 8.21
CA ARG A 57 3.57 -3.43 9.56
C ARG A 57 3.75 -4.74 10.32
N LYS A 58 2.71 -5.58 10.37
CA LYS A 58 2.78 -6.92 10.99
C LYS A 58 3.88 -7.77 10.37
N SER A 59 4.08 -7.65 9.07
CA SER A 59 5.12 -8.37 8.32
C SER A 59 6.51 -7.80 8.64
N ALA A 60 6.66 -6.48 8.69
CA ALA A 60 7.91 -5.80 9.03
C ALA A 60 8.39 -6.13 10.45
N GLU A 61 7.48 -6.27 11.41
CA GLU A 61 7.80 -6.71 12.79
C GLU A 61 8.40 -8.11 12.82
N LYS A 62 8.04 -8.97 11.87
CA LYS A 62 8.61 -10.31 11.66
C LYS A 62 9.87 -10.30 10.78
N LYS A 63 10.45 -9.13 10.49
CA LYS A 63 11.63 -8.96 9.65
C LYS A 63 11.50 -9.57 8.25
N ILE A 64 10.38 -9.31 7.59
CA ILE A 64 10.17 -9.74 6.21
C ILE A 64 11.19 -9.09 5.27
N GLU A 65 11.38 -9.65 4.08
CA GLU A 65 12.33 -9.18 3.08
C GLU A 65 12.15 -7.71 2.70
N ASN A 66 13.28 -7.00 2.51
CA ASN A 66 13.29 -5.61 2.04
C ASN A 66 12.60 -5.51 0.67
N GLY A 67 11.77 -4.49 0.50
CA GLY A 67 11.02 -4.30 -0.75
C GLY A 67 9.78 -5.19 -0.88
N THR A 68 9.38 -5.92 0.17
CA THR A 68 8.10 -6.65 0.17
C THR A 68 6.92 -5.69 0.02
N ILE A 69 5.96 -6.06 -0.81
CA ILE A 69 4.73 -5.31 -1.07
C ILE A 69 3.53 -6.11 -0.56
N VAL A 70 2.61 -5.44 0.11
CA VAL A 70 1.25 -5.92 0.39
C VAL A 70 0.28 -5.16 -0.52
N VAL A 71 -0.50 -5.90 -1.31
CA VAL A 71 -1.49 -5.36 -2.25
C VAL A 71 -2.87 -5.88 -1.88
N THR A 72 -3.91 -5.08 -2.10
CA THR A 72 -5.30 -5.50 -1.92
C THR A 72 -6.23 -4.87 -2.94
N ASP A 73 -7.31 -5.58 -3.29
CA ASP A 73 -8.41 -5.03 -4.09
C ASP A 73 -9.33 -4.13 -3.25
N TYR A 74 -9.37 -4.34 -1.94
CA TYR A 74 -10.26 -3.60 -1.07
C TYR A 74 -9.77 -3.49 0.36
N GLN A 75 -9.82 -2.27 0.93
CA GLN A 75 -9.57 -2.02 2.35
C GLN A 75 -10.88 -1.78 3.09
N THR A 76 -11.14 -2.52 4.16
CA THR A 76 -12.33 -2.32 5.00
C THR A 76 -12.15 -1.19 6.00
N ASN A 77 -10.90 -0.83 6.33
CA ASN A 77 -10.55 0.22 7.28
C ASN A 77 -9.18 0.83 6.92
N GLY A 78 -9.11 1.39 5.70
CA GLY A 78 -7.92 2.04 5.17
C GLY A 78 -7.50 3.23 6.03
N ILE A 79 -6.19 3.45 6.15
CA ILE A 79 -5.60 4.51 6.97
C ILE A 79 -4.93 5.54 6.07
N GLY A 80 -5.28 6.82 6.28
CA GLY A 80 -4.61 7.98 5.72
C GLY A 80 -3.72 8.69 6.75
N THR A 81 -3.24 9.86 6.39
CA THR A 81 -2.47 10.72 7.31
C THR A 81 -3.36 11.28 8.43
N HIS A 82 -2.77 11.48 9.62
CA HIS A 82 -3.48 12.02 10.80
C HIS A 82 -4.73 11.21 11.17
N ASP A 83 -4.61 9.88 11.12
CA ASP A 83 -5.66 8.92 11.45
C ASP A 83 -6.96 9.07 10.65
N ARG A 84 -6.90 9.79 9.52
CA ARG A 84 -8.04 9.90 8.62
C ARG A 84 -8.33 8.56 7.94
N ILE A 85 -9.61 8.28 7.71
CA ILE A 85 -10.02 7.08 6.98
C ILE A 85 -9.65 7.26 5.50
N TRP A 86 -9.00 6.23 4.92
CA TRP A 86 -8.80 6.11 3.49
C TRP A 86 -9.89 5.22 2.90
N ILE A 87 -10.72 5.79 2.06
CA ILE A 87 -11.81 5.07 1.38
C ILE A 87 -11.27 4.57 0.04
N SER A 88 -11.45 3.28 -0.23
CA SER A 88 -11.17 2.65 -1.51
C SER A 88 -12.43 1.98 -2.05
N GLU A 89 -12.57 1.93 -3.36
CA GLU A 89 -13.64 1.20 -4.04
C GLU A 89 -13.08 -0.12 -4.58
N ARG A 90 -13.85 -1.21 -4.41
CA ARG A 90 -13.40 -2.55 -4.80
C ARG A 90 -13.11 -2.62 -6.30
N GLY A 91 -11.90 -3.06 -6.65
CA GLY A 91 -11.48 -3.25 -8.04
C GLY A 91 -11.25 -1.96 -8.83
N ALA A 92 -11.42 -0.77 -8.21
CA ALA A 92 -11.23 0.51 -8.88
C ALA A 92 -9.91 1.21 -8.51
N ASN A 93 -9.18 0.67 -7.54
CA ASN A 93 -7.97 1.29 -7.01
C ASN A 93 -6.77 0.35 -7.10
N ILE A 94 -5.59 0.92 -7.26
CA ILE A 94 -4.34 0.22 -6.99
C ILE A 94 -3.93 0.64 -5.59
N THR A 95 -4.15 -0.26 -4.61
CA THR A 95 -3.87 0.01 -3.21
C THR A 95 -2.83 -0.95 -2.68
N PHE A 96 -1.71 -0.42 -2.23
CA PHE A 96 -0.63 -1.25 -1.70
C PHE A 96 0.19 -0.51 -0.65
N SER A 97 0.94 -1.27 0.12
CA SER A 97 1.99 -0.76 1.01
C SER A 97 3.25 -1.59 0.88
N LEU A 98 4.40 -0.96 1.07
CA LEU A 98 5.70 -1.62 1.00
C LEU A 98 6.54 -1.31 2.24
N VAL A 99 7.51 -2.19 2.52
CA VAL A 99 8.49 -2.03 3.58
C VAL A 99 9.89 -1.90 3.02
N LEU A 100 10.63 -0.91 3.55
CA LEU A 100 12.06 -0.73 3.29
C LEU A 100 12.83 -0.70 4.61
N TYR A 101 14.10 -1.12 4.54
CA TYR A 101 15.06 -1.06 5.66
C TYR A 101 16.24 -0.17 5.27
N PRO A 102 16.05 1.17 5.21
CA PRO A 102 17.10 2.09 4.80
C PRO A 102 18.22 2.14 5.84
N LYS A 103 19.48 2.24 5.35
CA LYS A 103 20.69 2.37 6.17
C LYS A 103 21.16 3.84 6.18
N CYS A 104 20.30 4.76 6.56
CA CYS A 104 20.56 6.19 6.61
C CYS A 104 20.02 6.81 7.90
N LYS A 105 20.26 8.08 8.12
CA LYS A 105 19.69 8.84 9.26
C LYS A 105 18.27 9.28 8.92
N VAL A 106 17.41 9.45 9.93
CA VAL A 106 16.02 9.89 9.76
C VAL A 106 15.93 11.18 8.94
N LYS A 107 16.80 12.17 9.20
CA LYS A 107 16.84 13.43 8.48
C LYS A 107 17.09 13.32 6.97
N GLU A 108 17.69 12.22 6.53
CA GLU A 108 17.92 11.98 5.10
C GLU A 108 16.66 11.49 4.38
N LEU A 109 15.56 11.22 5.11
CA LEU A 109 14.26 10.84 4.60
C LEU A 109 13.22 11.98 4.65
N ASP A 110 13.62 13.21 4.95
CA ASP A 110 12.70 14.35 5.10
C ASP A 110 11.89 14.63 3.82
N THR A 111 12.47 14.37 2.65
CA THR A 111 11.81 14.54 1.33
C THR A 111 11.17 13.28 0.79
N ILE A 112 11.31 12.14 1.45
CA ILE A 112 10.97 10.82 0.90
C ILE A 112 9.54 10.73 0.36
N THR A 113 8.57 11.32 1.07
CA THR A 113 7.17 11.32 0.65
C THR A 113 6.97 12.06 -0.67
N TYR A 114 7.64 13.21 -0.82
CA TYR A 114 7.57 14.01 -2.02
C TYR A 114 8.33 13.35 -3.19
N ASP A 115 9.46 12.71 -2.92
CA ASP A 115 10.23 12.01 -3.94
C ASP A 115 9.46 10.80 -4.49
N ILE A 116 8.76 10.07 -3.63
CA ILE A 116 7.84 9.01 -4.04
C ILE A 116 6.70 9.57 -4.90
N ALA A 117 6.12 10.71 -4.50
CA ALA A 117 5.06 11.35 -5.28
C ALA A 117 5.55 11.72 -6.69
N ARG A 118 6.77 12.25 -6.80
CA ARG A 118 7.39 12.55 -8.10
C ARG A 118 7.54 11.29 -8.96
N CYS A 119 8.10 10.23 -8.41
CA CYS A 119 8.24 8.96 -9.13
C CYS A 119 6.88 8.45 -9.66
N ILE A 120 5.82 8.51 -8.85
CA ILE A 120 4.48 8.07 -9.25
C ILE A 120 3.93 8.95 -10.38
N VAL A 121 4.04 10.28 -10.25
CA VAL A 121 3.57 11.23 -11.26
C VAL A 121 4.30 11.02 -12.59
N GLU A 122 5.62 10.89 -12.58
CA GLU A 122 6.44 10.61 -13.75
C GLU A 122 6.04 9.27 -14.39
N THR A 123 5.90 8.21 -13.60
CA THR A 123 5.50 6.88 -14.09
C THR A 123 4.11 6.91 -14.73
N ILE A 124 3.12 7.56 -14.10
CA ILE A 124 1.77 7.65 -14.68
C ILE A 124 1.79 8.45 -15.97
N LYS A 125 2.57 9.54 -16.05
CA LYS A 125 2.74 10.31 -17.27
C LYS A 125 3.33 9.47 -18.41
N GLU A 126 4.36 8.67 -18.12
CA GLU A 126 4.99 7.78 -19.12
C GLU A 126 4.01 6.73 -19.65
N ILE A 127 3.21 6.12 -18.76
CA ILE A 127 2.30 5.02 -19.14
C ILE A 127 1.03 5.53 -19.83
N SER A 128 0.46 6.65 -19.36
CA SER A 128 -0.88 7.10 -19.74
C SER A 128 -0.90 8.41 -20.55
N GLY A 129 0.21 9.14 -20.60
CA GLY A 129 0.28 10.49 -21.17
C GLY A 129 -0.38 11.58 -20.29
N HIS A 130 -1.04 11.23 -19.19
CA HIS A 130 -1.70 12.20 -18.34
C HIS A 130 -0.71 12.95 -17.45
N THR A 131 -0.90 14.27 -17.36
CA THR A 131 -0.12 15.11 -16.44
C THR A 131 -0.84 15.20 -15.10
N LEU A 132 -0.12 14.89 -14.05
CA LEU A 132 -0.60 14.95 -12.67
C LEU A 132 0.14 16.05 -11.91
N GLU A 133 -0.48 16.55 -10.84
CA GLU A 133 0.07 17.54 -9.94
C GLU A 133 0.33 16.94 -8.55
N ILE A 134 1.36 17.44 -7.87
CA ILE A 134 1.64 17.07 -6.49
C ILE A 134 1.16 18.19 -5.57
N LYS A 135 0.12 17.92 -4.79
CA LYS A 135 -0.30 18.78 -3.69
C LYS A 135 0.43 18.33 -2.42
N LYS A 136 1.45 19.14 -2.05
CA LYS A 136 2.27 18.86 -0.86
C LYS A 136 1.41 18.68 0.41
N PRO A 137 1.84 17.82 1.33
CA PRO A 137 3.08 17.05 1.23
C PRO A 137 2.96 15.70 0.49
N ASN A 138 1.76 15.15 0.28
CA ASN A 138 1.57 13.73 0.00
C ASN A 138 0.40 13.38 -0.94
N ASP A 139 -0.28 14.36 -1.54
CA ASP A 139 -1.44 14.12 -2.39
C ASP A 139 -1.06 14.23 -3.87
N ILE A 140 -1.56 13.29 -4.67
CA ILE A 140 -1.47 13.30 -6.13
C ILE A 140 -2.82 13.74 -6.67
N MET A 141 -2.81 14.77 -7.52
CA MET A 141 -3.99 15.40 -8.07
C MET A 141 -4.07 15.21 -9.59
N CYS A 142 -5.29 15.05 -10.08
CA CYS A 142 -5.60 15.04 -11.50
C CYS A 142 -6.81 15.96 -11.74
N ASN A 143 -6.67 16.96 -12.59
CA ASN A 143 -7.75 17.91 -12.92
C ASN A 143 -8.45 18.50 -11.68
N GLY A 144 -7.66 18.92 -10.68
CA GLY A 144 -8.15 19.50 -9.44
C GLY A 144 -8.76 18.51 -8.44
N LYS A 145 -8.84 17.22 -8.77
CA LYS A 145 -9.35 16.15 -7.89
C LYS A 145 -8.20 15.29 -7.36
N LYS A 146 -8.35 14.78 -6.15
CA LYS A 146 -7.38 13.87 -5.55
C LYS A 146 -7.49 12.50 -6.24
N LEU A 147 -6.41 12.09 -6.91
CA LEU A 147 -6.26 10.79 -7.53
C LEU A 147 -5.67 9.76 -6.57
N GLY A 148 -4.71 10.18 -5.76
CA GLY A 148 -3.99 9.30 -4.86
C GLY A 148 -3.39 10.04 -3.67
N GLY A 149 -2.82 9.28 -2.74
CA GLY A 149 -2.10 9.81 -1.60
C GLY A 149 -1.03 8.85 -1.13
N ILE A 150 -0.02 9.39 -0.45
CA ILE A 150 1.10 8.63 0.04
C ILE A 150 1.14 8.75 1.57
N LEU A 151 1.25 7.61 2.24
CA LEU A 151 1.41 7.53 3.69
C LEU A 151 2.78 6.92 4.01
N THR A 152 3.71 7.74 4.46
CA THR A 152 5.02 7.28 4.95
C THR A 152 5.03 7.21 6.47
N GLN A 153 5.58 6.12 7.01
CA GLN A 153 5.77 5.93 8.44
C GLN A 153 7.16 5.38 8.72
N ILE A 154 7.98 6.18 9.41
CA ILE A 154 9.32 5.77 9.84
C ILE A 154 9.20 5.20 11.25
N VAL A 155 9.65 3.97 11.45
CA VAL A 155 9.74 3.35 12.77
C VAL A 155 11.19 3.26 13.17
N THR A 156 11.50 3.75 14.38
CA THR A 156 12.88 3.82 14.90
C THR A 156 13.05 2.97 16.15
N THR A 157 14.30 2.61 16.42
CA THR A 157 14.76 2.07 17.71
C THR A 157 15.95 2.91 18.14
N GLY A 158 15.72 3.82 19.09
CA GLY A 158 16.64 4.91 19.37
C GLY A 158 16.82 5.79 18.12
N GLU A 159 18.05 6.09 17.75
CA GLU A 159 18.36 6.90 16.57
C GLU A 159 18.37 6.12 15.24
N LYS A 160 18.25 4.80 15.28
CA LYS A 160 18.32 3.94 14.10
C LYS A 160 16.93 3.71 13.51
N ILE A 161 16.82 3.80 12.19
CA ILE A 161 15.62 3.40 11.48
C ILE A 161 15.49 1.88 11.55
N LYS A 162 14.38 1.41 12.11
CA LYS A 162 14.03 0.00 12.13
C LYS A 162 13.44 -0.44 10.79
N TYR A 163 12.49 0.34 10.27
CA TYR A 163 11.93 0.21 8.92
C TYR A 163 11.15 1.47 8.53
N LEU A 164 10.96 1.64 7.23
CA LEU A 164 10.11 2.62 6.59
C LEU A 164 8.94 1.90 5.93
N LEU A 165 7.72 2.29 6.23
CA LEU A 165 6.50 1.82 5.58
C LEU A 165 5.98 2.92 4.66
N ILE A 166 5.57 2.52 3.45
CA ILE A 166 5.03 3.42 2.44
C ILE A 166 3.72 2.84 1.95
N GLY A 167 2.61 3.55 2.16
CA GLY A 167 1.28 3.22 1.64
C GLY A 167 0.91 4.14 0.48
N ILE A 168 0.34 3.57 -0.55
CA ILE A 168 -0.10 4.24 -1.78
C ILE A 168 -1.49 3.76 -2.14
#